data_8ea98fbf0bf7c5d1d6d827d18e2a03e7
#
_entry.id   8ea98fbf0bf7c5d1d6d827d18e2a03e7
#
_cell.length_a   1.000
_cell.length_b   1.000
_cell.length_c   1.000
_cell.angle_alpha   90.00
_cell.angle_beta   90.00
_cell.angle_gamma   90.00
#
_symmetry.space_group_name_H-M   'P 1'
#
loop_
_entity.id
_entity.type
_entity.pdbx_description
1 polymer ?
#
loop_
_entity_poly.entity_id
_entity_poly.type
_entity_poly.pdbx_seq_one_letter_code
_entity_poly.pdbx_strand_id
1 'polypeptide(L)'
;IDVQGAELDVFHGATKSLKNVVTIVSEVEFIPHYINQPLFGDVCSFLDKEDIMFHKFLGVAGRTLIPITLENNPNFSTQHIWSDAVFIKNILKIPKLKPSQLLKLAAFSFIYGSPDLTYYCLKNYDKNNQTNISKLFKKI
;
A
#
# COMPACT_ATOMS: atom_id res chain seq x y z
N ILE A 1 1.66 -9.15 2.64
CA ILE A 1 0.70 -10.11 3.20
C ILE A 1 -0.07 -10.69 2.03
N ASP A 2 -0.13 -12.00 1.97
CA ASP A 2 -0.88 -12.79 1.01
C ASP A 2 -1.26 -14.09 1.74
N VAL A 3 -2.48 -14.17 2.22
CA VAL A 3 -3.01 -15.29 3.04
C VAL A 3 -4.35 -15.77 2.50
N GLN A 4 -4.59 -15.52 1.23
CA GLN A 4 -5.69 -16.07 0.44
C GLN A 4 -7.07 -15.81 1.07
N GLY A 5 -7.34 -14.54 1.38
CA GLY A 5 -8.64 -14.08 1.86
C GLY A 5 -8.77 -13.91 3.37
N ALA A 6 -7.69 -14.12 4.13
CA ALA A 6 -7.65 -13.93 5.58
C ALA A 6 -6.83 -12.68 6.00
N GLU A 7 -6.56 -11.76 5.08
CA GLU A 7 -5.73 -10.56 5.30
C GLU A 7 -6.28 -9.71 6.44
N LEU A 8 -7.59 -9.53 6.48
CA LEU A 8 -8.23 -8.74 7.52
C LEU A 8 -8.09 -9.37 8.92
N ASP A 9 -8.12 -10.71 9.02
CA ASP A 9 -7.89 -11.41 10.28
C ASP A 9 -6.46 -11.22 10.77
N VAL A 10 -5.48 -11.25 9.85
CA VAL A 10 -4.07 -10.93 10.16
C VAL A 10 -3.98 -9.50 10.71
N PHE A 11 -4.65 -8.53 10.09
CA PHE A 11 -4.64 -7.15 10.57
C PHE A 11 -5.30 -7.00 11.94
N HIS A 12 -6.41 -7.68 12.18
CA HIS A 12 -7.05 -7.70 13.51
C HIS A 12 -6.11 -8.24 14.59
N GLY A 13 -5.37 -9.30 14.28
CA GLY A 13 -4.36 -9.87 15.20
C GLY A 13 -3.14 -8.96 15.39
N ALA A 14 -2.85 -8.08 14.42
CA ALA A 14 -1.64 -7.27 14.36
C ALA A 14 -1.79 -5.83 14.91
N THR A 15 -2.91 -5.46 15.54
CA THR A 15 -3.23 -4.07 15.94
C THR A 15 -2.12 -3.39 16.76
N LYS A 16 -1.41 -4.13 17.62
CA LYS A 16 -0.26 -3.60 18.37
C LYS A 16 0.92 -3.28 17.45
N SER A 17 1.19 -4.12 16.47
CA SER A 17 2.29 -3.97 15.50
C SER A 17 2.01 -2.83 14.51
N LEU A 18 0.75 -2.66 14.07
CA LEU A 18 0.32 -1.63 13.11
C LEU A 18 0.65 -0.22 13.57
N LYS A 19 0.72 0.03 14.89
CA LYS A 19 1.14 1.33 15.45
C LYS A 19 2.54 1.75 14.98
N ASN A 20 3.44 0.80 14.74
CA ASN A 20 4.83 1.05 14.34
C ASN A 20 5.11 0.78 12.85
N VAL A 21 4.17 0.20 12.15
CA VAL A 21 4.27 -0.07 10.71
C VAL A 21 4.15 1.26 9.95
N VAL A 22 4.95 1.44 8.91
CA VAL A 22 4.90 2.63 8.04
C VAL A 22 4.39 2.32 6.64
N THR A 23 4.52 1.06 6.21
CA THR A 23 4.05 0.59 4.90
C THR A 23 3.60 -0.85 5.03
N ILE A 24 2.54 -1.20 4.31
CA ILE A 24 2.03 -2.55 4.13
C ILE A 24 1.90 -2.79 2.63
N VAL A 25 2.27 -3.98 2.17
CA VAL A 25 1.88 -4.52 0.87
C VAL A 25 1.02 -5.72 1.17
N SER A 26 -0.19 -5.74 0.64
CA SER A 26 -1.15 -6.83 0.84
C SER A 26 -1.89 -7.11 -0.43
N GLU A 27 -2.10 -8.39 -0.72
CA GLU A 27 -3.11 -8.78 -1.70
C GLU A 27 -4.48 -8.29 -1.22
N VAL A 28 -5.29 -7.82 -2.15
CA VAL A 28 -6.66 -7.36 -1.90
C VAL A 28 -7.55 -7.76 -3.06
N GLU A 29 -8.76 -8.19 -2.77
CA GLU A 29 -9.72 -8.63 -3.78
C GLU A 29 -10.80 -7.57 -4.02
N PHE A 30 -11.27 -7.52 -5.27
CA PHE A 30 -12.38 -6.67 -5.68
C PHE A 30 -13.69 -7.43 -5.80
N ILE A 31 -13.59 -8.77 -5.91
CA ILE A 31 -14.72 -9.69 -5.91
C ILE A 31 -14.41 -10.87 -4.98
N PRO A 32 -15.41 -11.48 -4.33
CA PRO A 32 -15.14 -12.56 -3.39
C PRO A 32 -14.75 -13.86 -4.12
N HIS A 33 -13.64 -14.46 -3.70
CA HIS A 33 -13.21 -15.81 -4.11
C HIS A 33 -13.61 -16.87 -3.08
N TYR A 34 -13.83 -16.45 -1.84
CA TYR A 34 -14.20 -17.31 -0.72
C TYR A 34 -15.48 -16.78 -0.04
N ILE A 35 -16.15 -17.67 0.68
CA ILE A 35 -17.38 -17.30 1.42
C ILE A 35 -17.02 -16.30 2.53
N ASN A 36 -17.75 -15.19 2.60
CA ASN A 36 -17.54 -14.12 3.57
C ASN A 36 -16.13 -13.47 3.52
N GLN A 37 -15.45 -13.56 2.39
CA GLN A 37 -14.14 -12.94 2.22
C GLN A 37 -14.25 -11.41 2.33
N PRO A 38 -13.39 -10.77 3.15
CA PRO A 38 -13.24 -9.32 3.13
C PRO A 38 -12.70 -8.85 1.78
N LEU A 39 -13.19 -7.71 1.30
CA LEU A 39 -12.76 -7.10 0.06
C LEU A 39 -11.88 -5.87 0.33
N PHE A 40 -11.31 -5.30 -0.71
CA PHE A 40 -10.47 -4.09 -0.66
C PHE A 40 -11.08 -2.97 0.20
N GLY A 41 -12.40 -2.74 0.08
CA GLY A 41 -13.10 -1.72 0.87
C GLY A 41 -13.07 -1.99 2.39
N ASP A 42 -13.18 -3.26 2.79
CA ASP A 42 -13.16 -3.67 4.20
C ASP A 42 -11.75 -3.49 4.78
N VAL A 43 -10.73 -3.88 4.02
CA VAL A 43 -9.31 -3.68 4.37
C VAL A 43 -8.99 -2.19 4.52
N CYS A 44 -9.42 -1.36 3.56
CA CYS A 44 -9.25 0.10 3.65
C CYS A 44 -9.92 0.67 4.89
N SER A 45 -11.17 0.27 5.16
CA SER A 45 -11.95 0.76 6.30
C SER A 45 -11.35 0.38 7.65
N PHE A 46 -10.70 -0.79 7.72
CA PHE A 46 -9.98 -1.22 8.91
C PHE A 46 -8.67 -0.44 9.09
N LEU A 47 -7.84 -0.38 8.06
CA LEU A 47 -6.53 0.25 8.13
C LEU A 47 -6.60 1.77 8.35
N ASP A 48 -7.65 2.43 7.86
CA ASP A 48 -7.88 3.87 8.11
C ASP A 48 -8.01 4.18 9.61
N LYS A 49 -8.67 3.29 10.37
CA LYS A 49 -8.78 3.41 11.85
C LYS A 49 -7.43 3.28 12.55
N GLU A 50 -6.46 2.62 11.92
CA GLU A 50 -5.08 2.45 12.40
C GLU A 50 -4.11 3.52 11.84
N ASP A 51 -4.65 4.61 11.26
CA ASP A 51 -3.88 5.68 10.63
C ASP A 51 -3.01 5.21 9.45
N ILE A 52 -3.48 4.22 8.73
CA ILE A 52 -2.84 3.65 7.54
C ILE A 52 -3.82 3.81 6.39
N MET A 53 -3.41 4.44 5.29
CA MET A 53 -4.25 4.72 4.13
C MET A 53 -3.74 4.01 2.88
N PHE A 54 -4.64 3.72 1.96
CA PHE A 54 -4.29 3.24 0.65
C PHE A 54 -3.43 4.27 -0.10
N HIS A 55 -2.39 3.78 -0.77
CA HIS A 55 -1.49 4.59 -1.57
C HIS A 55 -1.63 4.30 -3.06
N LYS A 56 -1.42 3.06 -3.47
CA LYS A 56 -1.55 2.64 -4.88
C LYS A 56 -1.64 1.12 -5.03
N PHE A 57 -2.02 0.68 -6.21
CA PHE A 57 -1.86 -0.72 -6.64
C PHE A 57 -0.51 -0.93 -7.35
N LEU A 58 0.06 -2.14 -7.23
CA LEU A 58 1.30 -2.56 -7.92
C LEU A 58 1.01 -3.29 -9.24
N GLY A 59 -0.18 -3.29 -9.66
CA GLY A 59 -0.72 -3.96 -10.83
C GLY A 59 -2.13 -4.42 -10.51
N VAL A 60 -2.89 -4.80 -11.52
CA VAL A 60 -4.25 -5.28 -11.33
C VAL A 60 -4.44 -6.52 -12.17
N ALA A 61 -4.81 -7.62 -11.54
CA ALA A 61 -5.21 -8.84 -12.20
C ALA A 61 -6.72 -8.84 -12.50
N GLY A 62 -7.09 -9.46 -13.60
CA GLY A 62 -8.50 -9.54 -13.98
C GLY A 62 -8.76 -10.61 -15.01
N ARG A 63 -10.00 -10.69 -15.45
CA ARG A 63 -10.48 -11.65 -16.43
C ARG A 63 -11.52 -11.01 -17.33
N THR A 64 -11.71 -11.59 -18.50
CA THR A 64 -12.90 -11.37 -19.32
C THR A 64 -14.06 -12.22 -18.81
N LEU A 65 -15.29 -11.78 -19.05
CA LEU A 65 -16.48 -12.56 -18.74
C LEU A 65 -16.79 -13.56 -19.85
N ILE A 66 -16.87 -14.84 -19.49
CA ILE A 66 -17.22 -15.93 -20.43
C ILE A 66 -18.62 -15.65 -21.03
N PRO A 67 -18.85 -15.94 -22.33
CA PRO A 67 -17.99 -16.68 -23.26
C PRO A 67 -17.01 -15.83 -24.09
N ILE A 68 -16.91 -14.54 -23.83
CA ILE A 68 -16.09 -13.64 -24.64
C ILE A 68 -14.64 -13.68 -24.14
N THR A 69 -13.71 -13.89 -25.07
CA THR A 69 -12.27 -13.63 -24.84
C THR A 69 -11.84 -12.53 -25.80
N LEU A 70 -11.25 -11.47 -25.28
CA LEU A 70 -10.72 -10.38 -26.08
C LEU A 70 -9.29 -10.72 -26.53
N GLU A 71 -9.00 -10.52 -27.81
CA GLU A 71 -7.68 -10.77 -28.40
C GLU A 71 -7.16 -12.21 -28.16
N ASN A 72 -8.05 -13.20 -28.02
CA ASN A 72 -7.73 -14.57 -27.60
C ASN A 72 -6.96 -14.64 -26.24
N ASN A 73 -7.06 -13.62 -25.42
CA ASN A 73 -6.40 -13.54 -24.13
C ASN A 73 -7.44 -13.64 -22.99
N PRO A 74 -7.53 -14.77 -22.28
CA PRO A 74 -8.46 -14.91 -21.15
C PRO A 74 -8.08 -14.03 -19.95
N ASN A 75 -6.84 -13.53 -19.92
CA ASN A 75 -6.34 -12.66 -18.88
C ASN A 75 -6.49 -11.16 -19.22
N PHE A 76 -7.17 -10.84 -20.29
CA PHE A 76 -7.51 -9.44 -20.59
C PHE A 76 -8.43 -8.90 -19.49
N SER A 77 -7.93 -7.92 -18.75
CA SER A 77 -8.53 -7.51 -17.48
C SER A 77 -9.70 -6.54 -17.69
N THR A 78 -10.87 -7.03 -18.09
CA THR A 78 -12.11 -6.22 -18.14
C THR A 78 -12.82 -6.19 -16.79
N GLN A 79 -12.80 -7.31 -16.06
CA GLN A 79 -13.22 -7.37 -14.65
C GLN A 79 -11.99 -7.50 -13.78
N HIS A 80 -11.72 -6.50 -12.95
CA HIS A 80 -10.67 -6.57 -11.94
C HIS A 80 -11.06 -7.57 -10.86
N ILE A 81 -10.14 -8.42 -10.47
CA ILE A 81 -10.36 -9.51 -9.53
C ILE A 81 -9.56 -9.27 -8.26
N TRP A 82 -8.24 -9.02 -8.38
CA TRP A 82 -7.35 -8.77 -7.26
C TRP A 82 -6.17 -7.88 -7.65
N SER A 83 -5.46 -7.39 -6.65
CA SER A 83 -4.24 -6.61 -6.81
C SER A 83 -3.38 -6.66 -5.55
N ASP A 84 -2.06 -6.49 -5.70
CA ASP A 84 -1.21 -6.08 -4.59
C ASP A 84 -1.41 -4.58 -4.33
N ALA A 85 -1.92 -4.26 -3.16
CA ALA A 85 -2.15 -2.88 -2.71
C ALA A 85 -1.06 -2.43 -1.74
N VAL A 86 -0.53 -1.24 -1.98
CA VAL A 86 0.38 -0.56 -1.05
C VAL A 86 -0.42 0.36 -0.16
N PHE A 87 -0.26 0.20 1.13
CA PHE A 87 -0.78 1.10 2.16
C PHE A 87 0.37 1.77 2.90
N ILE A 88 0.19 3.02 3.30
CA ILE A 88 1.20 3.82 4.01
C ILE A 88 0.59 4.51 5.22
N LYS A 89 1.41 4.97 6.16
CA LYS A 89 0.94 5.88 7.21
C LYS A 89 0.24 7.08 6.58
N ASN A 90 -0.86 7.51 7.21
CA ASN A 90 -1.65 8.64 6.76
C ASN A 90 -0.75 9.84 6.44
N ILE A 91 -0.86 10.35 5.21
CA ILE A 91 0.03 11.39 4.68
C ILE A 91 0.06 12.66 5.55
N LEU A 92 -1.06 12.97 6.22
CA LEU A 92 -1.15 14.12 7.13
C LEU A 92 -0.34 13.93 8.42
N LYS A 93 0.02 12.68 8.75
CA LYS A 93 0.80 12.33 9.94
C LYS A 93 2.28 12.14 9.64
N ILE A 94 2.69 12.04 8.37
CA ILE A 94 4.09 11.86 7.96
C ILE A 94 5.02 12.90 8.61
N PRO A 95 4.71 14.21 8.66
CA PRO A 95 5.60 15.18 9.30
C PRO A 95 5.89 14.95 10.79
N LYS A 96 5.05 14.16 11.47
CA LYS A 96 5.15 13.84 12.90
C LYS A 96 5.78 12.47 13.16
N LEU A 97 6.15 11.73 12.14
CA LEU A 97 6.78 10.41 12.27
C LEU A 97 8.19 10.55 12.88
N LYS A 98 8.60 9.50 13.59
CA LYS A 98 9.97 9.40 14.13
C LYS A 98 10.98 9.38 12.97
N PRO A 99 12.22 9.88 13.18
CA PRO A 99 13.25 9.87 12.12
C PRO A 99 13.43 8.51 11.45
N SER A 100 13.49 7.44 12.24
CA SER A 100 13.62 6.07 11.71
C SER A 100 12.42 5.63 10.86
N GLN A 101 11.21 6.08 11.18
CA GLN A 101 10.01 5.79 10.40
C GLN A 101 10.00 6.56 9.07
N LEU A 102 10.44 7.83 9.08
CA LEU A 102 10.58 8.64 7.87
C LEU A 102 11.57 8.00 6.88
N LEU A 103 12.72 7.54 7.36
CA LEU A 103 13.71 6.86 6.52
C LEU A 103 13.19 5.53 5.98
N LYS A 104 12.51 4.73 6.81
CA LYS A 104 11.89 3.48 6.35
C LYS A 104 10.84 3.74 5.28
N LEU A 105 9.93 4.70 5.51
CA LEU A 105 8.90 5.04 4.53
C LEU A 105 9.53 5.58 3.24
N ALA A 106 10.57 6.40 3.32
CA ALA A 106 11.30 6.89 2.15
C ALA A 106 11.91 5.73 1.33
N ALA A 107 12.57 4.77 1.99
CA ALA A 107 13.17 3.62 1.32
C ALA A 107 12.10 2.76 0.62
N PHE A 108 11.00 2.42 1.30
CA PHE A 108 9.91 1.65 0.71
C PHE A 108 9.24 2.40 -0.43
N SER A 109 8.98 3.70 -0.27
CA SER A 109 8.39 4.52 -1.32
C SER A 109 9.24 4.56 -2.59
N PHE A 110 10.57 4.57 -2.44
CA PHE A 110 11.50 4.50 -3.56
C PHE A 110 11.41 3.15 -4.27
N ILE A 111 11.48 2.05 -3.52
CA ILE A 111 11.41 0.67 -4.04
C ILE A 111 10.10 0.45 -4.82
N TYR A 112 8.99 0.96 -4.30
CA TYR A 112 7.67 0.81 -4.92
C TYR A 112 7.32 1.93 -5.93
N GLY A 113 8.33 2.68 -6.42
CA GLY A 113 8.17 3.62 -7.51
C GLY A 113 7.29 4.83 -7.15
N SER A 114 7.51 5.42 -5.96
CA SER A 114 6.87 6.66 -5.50
C SER A 114 7.94 7.68 -5.07
N PRO A 115 8.73 8.22 -6.04
CA PRO A 115 9.86 9.10 -5.73
C PRO A 115 9.44 10.44 -5.11
N ASP A 116 8.25 10.92 -5.40
CA ASP A 116 7.65 12.11 -4.79
C ASP A 116 7.40 11.90 -3.28
N LEU A 117 6.84 10.77 -2.89
CA LEU A 117 6.66 10.40 -1.48
C LEU A 117 8.01 10.18 -0.79
N THR A 118 8.97 9.56 -1.49
CA THR A 118 10.36 9.44 -1.00
C THR A 118 10.93 10.81 -0.67
N TYR A 119 10.86 11.74 -1.62
CA TYR A 119 11.36 13.09 -1.42
C TYR A 119 10.64 13.81 -0.28
N TYR A 120 9.31 13.66 -0.19
CA TYR A 120 8.51 14.25 0.88
C TYR A 120 8.93 13.74 2.27
N CYS A 121 9.18 12.44 2.41
CA CYS A 121 9.67 11.84 3.66
C CYS A 121 11.07 12.35 4.01
N LEU A 122 12.00 12.37 3.06
CA LEU A 122 13.36 12.87 3.26
C LEU A 122 13.37 14.36 3.63
N LYS A 123 12.50 15.17 3.03
CA LYS A 123 12.39 16.59 3.36
C LYS A 123 11.89 16.81 4.79
N ASN A 124 10.92 16.02 5.25
CA ASN A 124 10.47 16.05 6.65
C ASN A 124 11.56 15.54 7.60
N TYR A 125 12.31 14.51 7.20
CA TYR A 125 13.46 14.03 7.96
C TYR A 125 14.51 15.13 8.15
N ASP A 126 14.90 15.82 7.06
CA ASP A 126 15.88 16.92 7.11
C ASP A 126 15.44 18.03 8.03
N LYS A 127 14.16 18.44 7.94
CA LYS A 127 13.57 19.47 8.81
C LYS A 127 13.68 19.11 10.29
N ASN A 128 13.42 17.83 10.62
CA ASN A 128 13.38 17.37 12.01
C ASN A 128 14.77 17.10 12.58
N ASN A 129 15.79 16.86 11.73
CA ASN A 129 17.14 16.45 12.15
C ASN A 129 18.25 17.42 11.69
N GLN A 130 17.90 18.56 11.09
CA GLN A 130 18.84 19.56 10.57
C GLN A 130 19.87 18.98 9.58
N THR A 131 19.42 18.09 8.70
CA THR A 131 20.21 17.45 7.65
C THR A 131 19.84 17.97 6.26
N ASN A 132 20.48 17.46 5.20
CA ASN A 132 20.24 17.88 3.82
C ASN A 132 20.18 16.68 2.84
N ILE A 133 19.74 15.51 3.32
CA ILE A 133 19.69 14.26 2.53
C ILE A 133 18.75 14.40 1.33
N SER A 134 17.62 15.10 1.50
CA SER A 134 16.66 15.32 0.41
C SER A 134 17.25 16.05 -0.79
N LYS A 135 18.26 16.90 -0.58
CA LYS A 135 18.96 17.60 -1.68
C LYS A 135 19.74 16.66 -2.58
N LEU A 136 20.28 15.57 -2.02
CA LEU A 136 20.99 14.54 -2.79
C LEU A 136 19.99 13.78 -3.68
N PHE A 137 18.84 13.45 -3.14
CA PHE A 137 17.79 12.75 -3.88
C PHE A 137 17.20 13.56 -5.04
N LYS A 138 17.09 14.88 -4.92
CA LYS A 138 16.53 15.76 -5.97
C LYS A 138 17.41 15.82 -7.24
N LYS A 139 18.65 15.29 -7.20
CA LYS A 139 19.57 15.26 -8.36
C LYS A 139 19.39 13.99 -9.21
N ILE A 140 18.53 13.04 -8.80
CA ILE A 140 18.15 11.85 -9.54
C ILE A 140 16.89 12.14 -10.36
#